data_970346d687fd096a0fa7164bb12c538c
#
_entry.id   970346d687fd096a0fa7164bb12c538c
#
_cell.length_a   1.000
_cell.length_b   1.000
_cell.length_c   1.000
_cell.angle_alpha   90.00
_cell.angle_beta   90.00
_cell.angle_gamma   90.00
#
_symmetry.space_group_name_H-M   'P 1'
#
loop_
_entity.id
_entity.type
_entity.pdbx_description
1 polymer ?
#
loop_
_entity_poly.entity_id
_entity_poly.type
_entity_poly.pdbx_seq_one_letter_code
_entity_poly.pdbx_strand_id
1 'polypeptide(L)'
;ARFWATQARDPAPWYQHSEIGYNYRMSNVAAGIGRGQLIHLEEHKKRKKEIYERYREGLKDIPVRMNPYLECSQPNFWLSCATIERKLVESGKVTPEKIRRALEEKHVESRPIWKPMHLQPVYRERDFVCVDGRDAGADIFSRGLCLPSDIKMTEETQDKVMEITLE
;
A
#
# COMPACT_ATOMS: atom_id res chain seq x y z
N ALA A 1 -4.58 -4.89 28.98
CA ALA A 1 -5.12 -4.39 27.71
C ALA A 1 -6.65 -4.40 27.69
N ARG A 2 -7.32 -5.58 27.90
CA ARG A 2 -8.79 -5.69 27.78
C ARG A 2 -9.55 -4.79 28.75
N PHE A 3 -9.12 -4.68 29.99
CA PHE A 3 -9.72 -3.84 31.03
C PHE A 3 -9.81 -2.37 30.55
N TRP A 4 -8.69 -1.77 30.11
CA TRP A 4 -8.68 -0.39 29.61
C TRP A 4 -9.44 -0.19 28.31
N ALA A 5 -9.42 -1.18 27.40
CA ALA A 5 -10.18 -1.13 26.16
C ALA A 5 -11.71 -1.24 26.35
N THR A 6 -12.15 -1.64 27.55
CA THR A 6 -13.56 -1.70 27.97
C THR A 6 -13.89 -0.65 29.02
N GLN A 7 -13.34 0.56 28.87
CA GLN A 7 -13.57 1.73 29.70
C GLN A 7 -13.02 1.62 31.13
N ALA A 8 -12.11 0.68 31.43
CA ALA A 8 -11.61 0.39 32.77
C ALA A 8 -12.74 0.24 33.82
N ARG A 9 -13.80 -0.46 33.42
CA ARG A 9 -14.96 -0.67 34.30
C ARG A 9 -14.64 -1.72 35.36
N ASP A 10 -14.81 -1.37 36.63
CA ASP A 10 -14.67 -2.27 37.78
C ASP A 10 -15.78 -3.33 37.82
N PRO A 11 -15.51 -4.50 38.44
CA PRO A 11 -16.50 -5.55 38.60
C PRO A 11 -17.50 -5.21 39.72
N ALA A 12 -18.34 -4.20 39.51
CA ALA A 12 -19.39 -3.76 40.41
C ALA A 12 -20.75 -3.81 39.72
N PRO A 13 -21.89 -3.95 40.48
CA PRO A 13 -23.21 -3.95 39.90
C PRO A 13 -23.68 -2.58 39.39
N TRP A 14 -22.93 -1.53 39.70
CA TRP A 14 -23.06 -0.16 39.18
C TRP A 14 -21.88 0.22 38.33
N TYR A 15 -21.94 1.37 37.67
CA TYR A 15 -20.78 1.94 36.92
C TYR A 15 -19.76 2.52 37.90
N GLN A 16 -18.61 1.88 37.96
CA GLN A 16 -17.49 2.31 38.79
C GLN A 16 -16.18 2.18 37.97
N HIS A 17 -15.30 3.14 38.13
CA HIS A 17 -14.04 3.21 37.43
C HIS A 17 -12.95 3.67 38.40
N SER A 18 -12.01 2.79 38.72
CA SER A 18 -10.82 3.13 39.53
C SER A 18 -9.70 3.72 38.68
N GLU A 19 -9.76 3.57 37.37
CA GLU A 19 -8.81 4.11 36.40
C GLU A 19 -9.55 4.72 35.21
N ILE A 20 -8.84 5.60 34.45
CA ILE A 20 -9.36 6.12 33.20
C ILE A 20 -9.16 5.07 32.12
N GLY A 21 -10.22 4.70 31.44
CA GLY A 21 -10.23 3.81 30.30
C GLY A 21 -11.05 4.36 29.14
N TYR A 22 -10.94 3.70 28.00
CA TYR A 22 -11.55 4.14 26.75
C TYR A 22 -12.35 3.02 26.10
N ASN A 23 -13.25 3.37 25.19
CA ASN A 23 -13.90 2.38 24.35
C ASN A 23 -13.05 2.11 23.10
N TYR A 24 -12.21 1.08 23.17
CA TYR A 24 -11.39 0.60 22.05
C TYR A 24 -11.87 -0.74 21.50
N ARG A 25 -13.11 -1.11 21.75
CA ARG A 25 -13.70 -2.32 21.18
C ARG A 25 -14.31 -2.03 19.82
N MET A 26 -14.17 -3.01 18.92
CA MET A 26 -14.86 -2.99 17.64
C MET A 26 -16.38 -2.95 17.86
N SER A 27 -17.08 -2.06 17.15
CA SER A 27 -18.54 -2.04 17.17
C SER A 27 -19.12 -3.28 16.50
N ASN A 28 -20.35 -3.67 16.85
CA ASN A 28 -21.03 -4.79 16.22
C ASN A 28 -21.23 -4.58 14.71
N VAL A 29 -21.42 -3.33 14.27
CA VAL A 29 -21.53 -2.98 12.84
C VAL A 29 -20.22 -3.26 12.13
N ALA A 30 -19.08 -2.77 12.65
CA ALA A 30 -17.76 -3.04 12.06
C ALA A 30 -17.42 -4.54 12.08
N ALA A 31 -17.78 -5.25 13.16
CA ALA A 31 -17.60 -6.69 13.25
C ALA A 31 -18.45 -7.46 12.22
N GLY A 32 -19.69 -7.03 12.01
CA GLY A 32 -20.59 -7.59 11.00
C GLY A 32 -20.05 -7.43 9.59
N ILE A 33 -19.57 -6.22 9.22
CA ILE A 33 -18.92 -5.94 7.94
C ILE A 33 -17.68 -6.82 7.80
N GLY A 34 -16.80 -6.87 8.82
CA GLY A 34 -15.60 -7.70 8.79
C GLY A 34 -15.88 -9.18 8.57
N ARG A 35 -16.91 -9.73 9.21
CA ARG A 35 -17.33 -11.12 9.00
C ARG A 35 -17.84 -11.36 7.57
N GLY A 36 -18.59 -10.41 7.01
CA GLY A 36 -19.05 -10.49 5.62
C GLY A 36 -17.88 -10.48 4.63
N GLN A 37 -16.90 -9.61 4.86
CA GLN A 37 -15.71 -9.54 4.00
C GLN A 37 -14.79 -10.77 4.12
N LEU A 38 -14.72 -11.37 5.30
CA LEU A 38 -13.86 -12.55 5.55
C LEU A 38 -14.24 -13.75 4.68
N ILE A 39 -15.51 -13.90 4.33
CA ILE A 39 -16.00 -14.99 3.45
C ILE A 39 -15.34 -14.92 2.07
N HIS A 40 -15.03 -13.73 1.58
CA HIS A 40 -14.46 -13.47 0.26
C HIS A 40 -12.94 -13.25 0.27
N LEU A 41 -12.28 -13.39 1.43
CA LEU A 41 -10.87 -13.04 1.58
C LEU A 41 -9.96 -13.79 0.61
N GLU A 42 -10.11 -15.11 0.48
CA GLU A 42 -9.26 -15.93 -0.38
C GLU A 42 -9.51 -15.66 -1.87
N GLU A 43 -10.74 -15.42 -2.26
CA GLU A 43 -11.11 -14.99 -3.61
C GLU A 43 -10.45 -13.65 -3.95
N HIS A 44 -10.55 -12.67 -3.05
CA HIS A 44 -9.93 -11.35 -3.23
C HIS A 44 -8.40 -11.44 -3.29
N LYS A 45 -7.76 -12.25 -2.45
CA LYS A 45 -6.30 -12.48 -2.49
C LYS A 45 -5.86 -13.09 -3.82
N LYS A 46 -6.60 -14.09 -4.29
CA LYS A 46 -6.33 -14.73 -5.60
C LYS A 46 -6.42 -13.68 -6.71
N ARG A 47 -7.51 -12.91 -6.76
CA ARG A 47 -7.70 -11.88 -7.78
C ARG A 47 -6.62 -10.80 -7.73
N LYS A 48 -6.23 -10.36 -6.55
CA LYS A 48 -5.11 -9.41 -6.37
C LYS A 48 -3.79 -9.96 -6.89
N LYS A 49 -3.52 -11.24 -6.65
CA LYS A 49 -2.34 -11.92 -7.19
C LYS A 49 -2.35 -11.97 -8.71
N GLU A 50 -3.48 -12.31 -9.34
CA GLU A 50 -3.63 -12.34 -10.80
C GLU A 50 -3.32 -10.96 -11.41
N ILE A 51 -3.86 -9.89 -10.83
CA ILE A 51 -3.58 -8.51 -11.26
C ILE A 51 -2.09 -8.18 -11.15
N TYR A 52 -1.46 -8.52 -10.03
CA TYR A 52 -0.04 -8.30 -9.80
C TYR A 52 0.83 -9.08 -10.81
N GLU A 53 0.54 -10.36 -11.02
CA GLU A 53 1.30 -11.20 -11.96
C GLU A 53 1.16 -10.72 -13.40
N ARG A 54 -0.03 -10.24 -13.79
CA ARG A 54 -0.25 -9.66 -15.11
C ARG A 54 0.58 -8.39 -15.32
N TYR A 55 0.66 -7.49 -14.35
CA TYR A 55 1.56 -6.33 -14.41
C TYR A 55 3.03 -6.77 -14.48
N ARG A 56 3.43 -7.75 -13.67
CA ARG A 56 4.79 -8.26 -13.66
C ARG A 56 5.19 -8.81 -15.02
N GLU A 57 4.30 -9.53 -15.68
CA GLU A 57 4.55 -10.09 -17.02
C GLU A 57 4.51 -9.00 -18.10
N GLY A 58 3.50 -8.12 -18.08
CA GLY A 58 3.33 -7.09 -19.10
C GLY A 58 4.39 -5.98 -19.07
N LEU A 59 5.04 -5.76 -17.93
CA LEU A 59 6.07 -4.73 -17.77
C LEU A 59 7.50 -5.31 -17.69
N LYS A 60 7.70 -6.61 -17.92
CA LYS A 60 9.00 -7.28 -17.73
C LYS A 60 10.10 -6.82 -18.68
N ASP A 61 9.74 -6.36 -19.88
CA ASP A 61 10.66 -5.98 -20.94
C ASP A 61 11.08 -4.50 -20.89
N ILE A 62 10.58 -3.75 -19.90
CA ILE A 62 10.95 -2.36 -19.66
C ILE A 62 11.72 -2.21 -18.35
N PRO A 63 12.45 -1.11 -18.16
CA PRO A 63 13.25 -0.89 -16.95
C PRO A 63 12.40 -0.49 -15.72
N VAL A 64 11.42 -1.32 -15.42
CA VAL A 64 10.52 -1.23 -14.27
C VAL A 64 10.53 -2.55 -13.52
N ARG A 65 10.52 -2.50 -12.21
CA ARG A 65 10.44 -3.68 -11.34
C ARG A 65 9.23 -3.61 -10.43
N MET A 66 8.43 -4.67 -10.46
CA MET A 66 7.34 -4.83 -9.49
C MET A 66 7.91 -5.12 -8.08
N ASN A 67 7.16 -4.75 -7.05
CA ASN A 67 7.54 -5.01 -5.66
C ASN A 67 7.80 -6.51 -5.44
N PRO A 68 9.01 -6.87 -4.94
CA PRO A 68 9.34 -8.28 -4.70
C PRO A 68 8.61 -8.84 -3.49
N TYR A 69 8.51 -10.16 -3.44
CA TYR A 69 8.11 -10.90 -2.25
C TYR A 69 8.97 -12.17 -2.11
N LEU A 70 9.13 -12.66 -0.89
CA LEU A 70 9.87 -13.88 -0.63
C LEU A 70 9.00 -15.10 -0.99
N GLU A 71 9.60 -16.16 -1.52
CA GLU A 71 8.89 -17.40 -1.85
C GLU A 71 8.18 -18.03 -0.63
N CYS A 72 8.78 -17.90 0.56
CA CYS A 72 8.18 -18.36 1.80
C CYS A 72 7.06 -17.46 2.35
N SER A 73 6.85 -16.26 1.76
CA SER A 73 5.80 -15.35 2.20
C SER A 73 4.48 -15.64 1.50
N GLN A 74 3.39 -15.24 2.15
CA GLN A 74 2.04 -15.31 1.57
C GLN A 74 1.44 -13.90 1.54
N PRO A 75 1.90 -13.02 0.62
CA PRO A 75 1.41 -11.66 0.54
C PRO A 75 -0.06 -11.63 0.08
N ASN A 76 -0.77 -10.61 0.50
CA ASN A 76 -2.15 -10.37 0.06
C ASN A 76 -2.24 -9.57 -1.25
N PHE A 77 -1.11 -9.15 -1.82
CA PHE A 77 -1.03 -8.35 -3.05
C PHE A 77 -1.93 -7.09 -3.01
N TRP A 78 -2.04 -6.48 -1.85
CA TRP A 78 -2.92 -5.31 -1.64
C TRP A 78 -2.72 -4.24 -2.71
N LEU A 79 -1.47 -3.89 -3.00
CA LEU A 79 -1.11 -2.94 -4.04
C LEU A 79 -0.06 -3.53 -4.97
N SER A 80 -0.19 -3.20 -6.26
CA SER A 80 0.80 -3.48 -7.28
C SER A 80 1.72 -2.27 -7.38
N CYS A 81 2.89 -2.35 -6.73
CA CYS A 81 3.86 -1.27 -6.71
C CYS A 81 4.98 -1.55 -7.72
N ALA A 82 5.37 -0.52 -8.43
CA ALA A 82 6.46 -0.57 -9.40
C ALA A 82 7.55 0.43 -9.06
N THR A 83 8.80 0.11 -9.33
CA THR A 83 9.94 1.03 -9.24
C THR A 83 10.61 1.12 -10.59
N ILE A 84 10.88 2.36 -11.03
CA ILE A 84 11.57 2.66 -12.28
C ILE A 84 13.08 2.53 -12.05
N GLU A 85 13.84 2.13 -13.07
CA GLU A 85 15.29 2.08 -12.99
C GLU A 85 15.87 3.48 -12.65
N ARG A 86 16.82 3.50 -11.71
CA ARG A 86 17.40 4.73 -11.14
C ARG A 86 17.92 5.67 -12.23
N LYS A 87 18.70 5.15 -13.21
CA LYS A 87 19.29 5.96 -14.28
C LYS A 87 18.25 6.71 -15.11
N LEU A 88 17.08 6.13 -15.33
CA LEU A 88 16.01 6.79 -16.07
C LEU A 88 15.40 7.94 -15.28
N VAL A 89 15.17 7.73 -13.99
CA VAL A 89 14.62 8.77 -13.11
C VAL A 89 15.62 9.91 -12.96
N GLU A 90 16.91 9.62 -12.74
CA GLU A 90 17.98 10.62 -12.62
C GLU A 90 18.18 11.44 -13.92
N SER A 91 17.97 10.82 -15.07
CA SER A 91 18.01 11.53 -16.36
C SER A 91 16.81 12.47 -16.58
N GLY A 92 15.77 12.34 -15.76
CA GLY A 92 14.52 13.07 -15.91
C GLY A 92 13.67 12.64 -17.11
N LYS A 93 14.09 11.63 -17.88
CA LYS A 93 13.34 11.15 -19.05
C LYS A 93 12.02 10.54 -18.63
N VAL A 94 12.08 9.60 -17.67
CA VAL A 94 10.91 8.93 -17.10
C VAL A 94 10.96 9.08 -15.59
N THR A 95 9.85 9.56 -15.00
CA THR A 95 9.72 9.71 -13.55
C THR A 95 8.35 9.20 -13.09
N PRO A 96 8.21 8.76 -11.82
CA PRO A 96 6.90 8.37 -11.29
C PRO A 96 5.82 9.43 -11.48
N GLU A 97 6.19 10.71 -11.36
CA GLU A 97 5.24 11.81 -11.53
C GLU A 97 4.79 11.99 -12.98
N LYS A 98 5.67 11.76 -13.97
CA LYS A 98 5.28 11.79 -15.38
C LYS A 98 4.27 10.68 -15.71
N ILE A 99 4.55 9.46 -15.27
CA ILE A 99 3.64 8.33 -15.45
C ILE A 99 2.31 8.61 -14.72
N ARG A 100 2.37 9.09 -13.48
CA ARG A 100 1.16 9.44 -12.70
C ARG A 100 0.28 10.44 -13.45
N ARG A 101 0.88 11.49 -14.03
CA ARG A 101 0.14 12.50 -14.80
C ARG A 101 -0.44 11.94 -16.10
N ALA A 102 0.31 11.15 -16.84
CA ALA A 102 -0.20 10.48 -18.04
C ALA A 102 -1.42 9.60 -17.74
N LEU A 103 -1.38 8.86 -16.64
CA LEU A 103 -2.52 8.08 -16.15
C LEU A 103 -3.70 8.98 -15.74
N GLU A 104 -3.43 10.07 -15.00
CA GLU A 104 -4.45 11.03 -14.55
C GLU A 104 -5.18 11.70 -15.72
N GLU A 105 -4.48 12.07 -16.79
CA GLU A 105 -5.05 12.62 -18.03
C GLU A 105 -6.02 11.64 -18.71
N LYS A 106 -5.87 10.36 -18.46
CA LYS A 106 -6.78 9.30 -18.92
C LYS A 106 -7.79 8.87 -17.84
N HIS A 107 -7.95 9.67 -16.79
CA HIS A 107 -8.83 9.39 -15.64
C HIS A 107 -8.49 8.08 -14.90
N VAL A 108 -7.23 7.68 -14.89
CA VAL A 108 -6.72 6.52 -14.15
C VAL A 108 -5.99 7.00 -12.90
N GLU A 109 -6.50 6.62 -11.73
CA GLU A 109 -5.86 6.94 -10.47
C GLU A 109 -4.65 6.05 -10.22
N SER A 110 -3.49 6.66 -9.99
CA SER A 110 -2.28 6.02 -9.48
C SER A 110 -1.72 6.88 -8.35
N ARG A 111 -0.88 6.29 -7.49
CA ARG A 111 -0.37 6.98 -6.31
C ARG A 111 1.13 6.80 -6.16
N PRO A 112 1.87 7.83 -5.70
CA PRO A 112 3.26 7.64 -5.28
C PRO A 112 3.34 6.56 -4.20
N ILE A 113 4.49 5.89 -4.12
CA ILE A 113 4.84 5.06 -2.95
C ILE A 113 4.85 5.97 -1.70
N TRP A 114 4.61 5.39 -0.53
CA TRP A 114 4.59 6.14 0.74
C TRP A 114 5.90 6.87 1.01
N LYS A 115 5.77 8.16 1.29
CA LYS A 115 6.88 8.98 1.75
C LYS A 115 7.34 8.48 3.12
N PRO A 116 8.62 8.10 3.29
CA PRO A 116 9.17 7.66 4.57
C PRO A 116 8.95 8.66 5.71
N MET A 117 8.78 8.17 6.91
CA MET A 117 8.48 9.00 8.08
C MET A 117 9.57 10.05 8.36
N HIS A 118 10.84 9.69 8.25
CA HIS A 118 11.95 10.63 8.46
C HIS A 118 12.02 11.74 7.41
N LEU A 119 11.37 11.57 6.24
CA LEU A 119 11.25 12.61 5.22
C LEU A 119 10.01 13.51 5.42
N GLN A 120 9.14 13.20 6.38
CA GLN A 120 8.00 14.05 6.69
C GLN A 120 8.45 15.36 7.35
N PRO A 121 7.87 16.52 6.98
CA PRO A 121 8.28 17.82 7.54
C PRO A 121 8.29 17.85 9.08
N VAL A 122 7.35 17.17 9.72
CA VAL A 122 7.20 17.11 11.18
C VAL A 122 8.36 16.36 11.87
N TYR A 123 9.10 15.53 11.13
CA TYR A 123 10.24 14.77 11.65
C TYR A 123 11.60 15.26 11.15
N ARG A 124 11.66 16.41 10.45
CA ARG A 124 12.90 16.94 9.84
C ARG A 124 14.08 17.06 10.82
N GLU A 125 13.80 17.34 12.09
CA GLU A 125 14.80 17.52 13.14
C GLU A 125 15.02 16.25 13.98
N ARG A 126 14.54 15.10 13.53
CA ARG A 126 14.72 13.83 14.23
C ARG A 126 15.82 13.00 13.59
N ASP A 127 16.55 12.28 14.44
CA ASP A 127 17.58 11.36 13.97
C ASP A 127 16.96 10.23 13.13
N PHE A 128 17.67 9.86 12.07
CA PHE A 128 17.37 8.71 11.25
C PHE A 128 18.55 7.75 11.25
N VAL A 129 18.33 6.53 11.71
CA VAL A 129 19.35 5.49 11.78
C VAL A 129 19.31 4.65 10.51
N CYS A 130 20.46 4.57 9.84
CA CYS A 130 20.66 3.82 8.61
C CYS A 130 21.87 2.89 8.80
N VAL A 131 21.70 1.59 8.55
CA VAL A 131 22.71 0.57 8.90
C VAL A 131 23.97 0.68 8.02
N ASP A 132 23.78 0.93 6.72
CA ASP A 132 24.84 0.92 5.70
C ASP A 132 24.99 2.24 4.94
N GLY A 133 24.42 3.32 5.47
CA GLY A 133 24.40 4.63 4.82
C GLY A 133 23.44 4.72 3.62
N ARG A 134 22.66 3.66 3.33
CA ARG A 134 21.68 3.64 2.23
C ARG A 134 20.27 3.76 2.76
N ASP A 135 19.57 4.78 2.31
CA ASP A 135 18.16 4.98 2.59
C ASP A 135 17.30 4.30 1.51
N ALA A 136 17.04 3.00 1.69
CA ALA A 136 16.21 2.23 0.79
C ALA A 136 14.77 2.77 0.70
N GLY A 137 14.25 3.33 1.79
CA GLY A 137 12.91 3.91 1.82
C GLY A 137 12.80 5.15 0.94
N ALA A 138 13.75 6.08 1.07
CA ALA A 138 13.81 7.26 0.22
C ALA A 138 14.05 6.92 -1.25
N ASP A 139 14.91 5.93 -1.53
CA ASP A 139 15.14 5.45 -2.88
C ASP A 139 13.86 4.89 -3.52
N ILE A 140 13.17 4.00 -2.86
CA ILE A 140 11.91 3.43 -3.35
C ILE A 140 10.86 4.53 -3.55
N PHE A 141 10.73 5.45 -2.60
CA PHE A 141 9.80 6.58 -2.71
C PHE A 141 10.09 7.46 -3.93
N SER A 142 11.38 7.77 -4.19
CA SER A 142 11.77 8.67 -5.27
C SER A 142 11.50 8.12 -6.68
N ARG A 143 11.42 6.82 -6.85
CA ARG A 143 11.27 6.15 -8.16
C ARG A 143 10.12 5.16 -8.23
N GLY A 144 9.26 5.14 -7.22
CA GLY A 144 8.17 4.18 -7.12
C GLY A 144 6.79 4.78 -7.37
N LEU A 145 5.91 3.94 -7.89
CA LEU A 145 4.51 4.26 -8.16
C LEU A 145 3.63 3.05 -7.80
N CYS A 146 2.46 3.32 -7.23
CA CYS A 146 1.41 2.31 -7.04
C CYS A 146 0.47 2.35 -8.25
N LEU A 147 0.40 1.24 -8.98
CA LEU A 147 -0.52 1.07 -10.09
C LEU A 147 -1.92 0.69 -9.59
N PRO A 148 -2.97 1.00 -10.34
CA PRO A 148 -4.33 0.56 -10.02
C PRO A 148 -4.40 -0.95 -9.84
N SER A 149 -5.05 -1.41 -8.79
CA SER A 149 -5.18 -2.85 -8.50
C SER A 149 -6.48 -3.20 -7.80
N ASP A 150 -7.58 -2.58 -8.21
CA ASP A 150 -8.91 -2.94 -7.72
C ASP A 150 -9.30 -4.34 -8.20
N ILE A 151 -9.98 -5.12 -7.35
CA ILE A 151 -10.44 -6.48 -7.69
C ILE A 151 -11.45 -6.52 -8.84
N LYS A 152 -12.11 -5.41 -9.12
CA LYS A 152 -13.06 -5.26 -10.24
C LYS A 152 -12.38 -4.92 -11.56
N MET A 153 -11.06 -4.67 -11.55
CA MET A 153 -10.31 -4.35 -12.75
C MET A 153 -10.41 -5.48 -13.78
N THR A 154 -10.81 -5.13 -15.00
CA THR A 154 -10.81 -6.05 -16.14
C THR A 154 -9.41 -6.15 -16.76
N GLU A 155 -9.17 -7.19 -17.54
CA GLU A 155 -7.92 -7.34 -18.30
C GLU A 155 -7.72 -6.19 -19.27
N GLU A 156 -8.77 -5.78 -19.98
CA GLU A 156 -8.75 -4.65 -20.91
C GLU A 156 -8.37 -3.33 -20.21
N THR A 157 -8.92 -3.08 -19.01
CA THR A 157 -8.55 -1.90 -18.23
C THR A 157 -7.09 -1.94 -17.80
N GLN A 158 -6.60 -3.13 -17.44
CA GLN A 158 -5.22 -3.32 -17.05
C GLN A 158 -4.25 -3.14 -18.21
N ASP A 159 -4.63 -3.60 -19.42
CA ASP A 159 -3.84 -3.40 -20.64
C ASP A 159 -3.70 -1.90 -20.96
N LYS A 160 -4.77 -1.13 -20.88
CA LYS A 160 -4.73 0.33 -21.06
C LYS A 160 -3.80 1.02 -20.05
N VAL A 161 -3.79 0.57 -18.80
CA VAL A 161 -2.85 1.09 -17.79
C VAL A 161 -1.40 0.78 -18.15
N MET A 162 -1.13 -0.43 -18.63
CA MET A 162 0.22 -0.82 -19.08
C MET A 162 0.65 -0.04 -20.32
N GLU A 163 -0.22 0.12 -21.33
CA GLU A 163 0.06 0.93 -22.52
C GLU A 163 0.48 2.35 -22.17
N ILE A 164 -0.30 3.04 -21.32
CA ILE A 164 0.05 4.41 -20.85
C ILE A 164 1.38 4.43 -20.08
N THR A 165 1.71 3.35 -19.38
CA THR A 165 2.97 3.25 -18.62
C THR A 165 4.16 3.00 -19.54
N LEU A 166 3.93 2.42 -20.72
CA LEU A 166 4.95 2.09 -21.73
C LEU A 166 5.31 3.28 -22.64
N GLU A 167 4.41 4.25 -22.85
CA GLU A 167 4.62 5.50 -23.58
C GLU A 167 5.55 6.47 -22.82
#